data_973bcf041358df47e64c4c11d082e21a
#
_entry.id   973bcf041358df47e64c4c11d082e21a
#
_cell.length_a   1.000
_cell.length_b   1.000
_cell.length_c   1.000
_cell.angle_alpha   90.00
_cell.angle_beta   90.00
_cell.angle_gamma   90.00
#
_symmetry.space_group_name_H-M   'P 1'
#
loop_
_entity.id
_entity.type
_entity.pdbx_description
1 polymer ?
#
loop_
_entity_poly.entity_id
_entity_poly.type
_entity_poly.pdbx_seq_one_letter_code
_entity_poly.pdbx_strand_id
1 'polypeptide(L)'
;MEAVRDDAVMAEINITPFTDVLLVLLIIFMILAALVAPPGFEKTLPDPGSAPPTATAAARTIQVLVNERGAIFVDGKPSDERALYADLQNTVRRRGRLHVALAADVKAPYAAIIRVLDAAKVAGLNDVGFVTS
;
A
#
# COMPACT_ATOMS: atom_id res chain seq x y z
N MET A 1 -41.13 38.91 38.61
CA MET A 1 -39.81 38.58 39.12
C MET A 1 -39.43 37.10 38.90
N GLU A 2 -40.36 36.23 38.72
CA GLU A 2 -40.08 34.83 38.48
C GLU A 2 -39.58 34.53 37.07
N ALA A 3 -39.93 35.35 36.10
CA ALA A 3 -39.46 35.21 34.70
C ALA A 3 -37.94 35.28 34.55
N VAL A 4 -37.26 36.00 35.44
CA VAL A 4 -35.80 36.11 35.42
C VAL A 4 -35.12 34.86 35.87
N ARG A 5 -35.74 34.08 36.74
CA ARG A 5 -35.23 32.79 37.20
C ARG A 5 -35.37 31.68 36.15
N ASP A 6 -36.46 31.69 35.41
CA ASP A 6 -36.68 30.74 34.34
C ASP A 6 -35.64 30.93 33.20
N ASP A 7 -35.31 32.17 32.85
CA ASP A 7 -34.27 32.48 31.89
C ASP A 7 -32.88 32.03 32.37
N ALA A 8 -32.60 32.18 33.68
CA ALA A 8 -31.35 31.74 34.26
C ALA A 8 -31.21 30.19 34.25
N VAL A 9 -32.32 29.49 34.50
CA VAL A 9 -32.34 27.99 34.44
C VAL A 9 -32.21 27.53 33.00
N MET A 10 -32.83 28.19 32.03
CA MET A 10 -32.73 27.86 30.61
C MET A 10 -31.36 28.20 29.97
N ALA A 11 -30.66 29.20 30.56
CA ALA A 11 -29.32 29.54 30.12
C ALA A 11 -28.27 28.52 30.51
N GLU A 12 -28.54 27.65 31.48
CA GLU A 12 -27.70 26.54 31.81
C GLU A 12 -28.00 25.35 30.91
N ILE A 13 -27.73 25.46 29.61
CA ILE A 13 -27.73 24.32 28.72
C ILE A 13 -26.56 23.43 29.15
N ASN A 14 -26.90 22.26 29.64
CA ASN A 14 -25.88 21.30 29.98
C ASN A 14 -25.21 20.80 28.69
N ILE A 15 -23.99 21.24 28.44
CA ILE A 15 -23.20 20.85 27.26
C ILE A 15 -22.61 19.44 27.38
N THR A 16 -22.75 18.81 28.56
CA THR A 16 -22.21 17.48 28.82
C THR A 16 -22.78 16.41 27.87
N PRO A 17 -24.11 16.32 27.63
CA PRO A 17 -24.64 15.37 26.65
C PRO A 17 -24.16 15.63 25.22
N PHE A 18 -23.98 16.88 24.86
CA PHE A 18 -23.48 17.26 23.55
C PHE A 18 -22.01 16.88 23.35
N THR A 19 -21.18 17.19 24.34
CA THR A 19 -19.75 16.81 24.31
C THR A 19 -19.54 15.31 24.36
N ASP A 20 -20.41 14.57 25.04
CA ASP A 20 -20.36 13.10 25.09
C ASP A 20 -20.62 12.49 23.71
N VAL A 21 -21.64 13.00 22.99
CA VAL A 21 -21.91 12.57 21.60
C VAL A 21 -20.71 12.86 20.70
N LEU A 22 -20.11 14.05 20.82
CA LEU A 22 -18.92 14.40 20.05
C LEU A 22 -17.74 13.49 20.38
N LEU A 23 -17.53 13.17 21.65
CA LEU A 23 -16.47 12.27 22.08
C LEU A 23 -16.67 10.88 21.51
N VAL A 24 -17.87 10.32 21.58
CA VAL A 24 -18.20 9.01 21.05
C VAL A 24 -18.01 8.96 19.53
N LEU A 25 -18.47 9.97 18.83
CA LEU A 25 -18.26 10.08 17.38
C LEU A 25 -16.76 10.13 17.03
N LEU A 26 -15.98 10.91 17.77
CA LEU A 26 -14.54 10.99 17.60
C LEU A 26 -13.87 9.62 17.74
N ILE A 27 -14.24 8.86 18.77
CA ILE A 27 -13.69 7.52 19.01
C ILE A 27 -14.09 6.56 17.89
N ILE A 28 -15.35 6.59 17.46
CA ILE A 28 -15.85 5.76 16.37
C ILE A 28 -15.10 6.07 15.08
N PHE A 29 -14.92 7.33 14.72
CA PHE A 29 -14.16 7.72 13.54
C PHE A 29 -12.68 7.31 13.63
N MET A 30 -12.10 7.40 14.81
CA MET A 30 -10.72 6.97 15.03
C MET A 30 -10.55 5.46 14.83
N ILE A 31 -11.48 4.65 15.32
CA ILE A 31 -11.48 3.20 15.11
C ILE A 31 -11.72 2.87 13.64
N LEU A 32 -12.69 3.51 13.00
CA LEU A 32 -12.96 3.31 11.58
C LEU A 32 -11.77 3.71 10.71
N ALA A 33 -11.10 4.81 11.03
CA ALA A 33 -9.89 5.22 10.34
C ALA A 33 -8.76 4.20 10.47
N ALA A 34 -8.64 3.57 11.63
CA ALA A 34 -7.65 2.50 11.83
C ALA A 34 -7.98 1.23 11.03
N LEU A 35 -9.27 0.93 10.85
CA LEU A 35 -9.72 -0.22 10.05
C LEU A 35 -9.64 0.03 8.53
N VAL A 36 -9.87 1.27 8.13
CA VAL A 36 -9.84 1.71 6.71
C VAL A 36 -8.43 2.14 6.31
N ALA A 37 -7.52 2.27 7.27
CA ALA A 37 -6.13 2.46 6.91
C ALA A 37 -5.80 1.36 5.89
N PRO A 38 -5.48 1.73 4.63
CA PRO A 38 -5.05 0.73 3.67
C PRO A 38 -3.96 -0.06 4.37
N PRO A 39 -3.91 -1.38 4.22
CA PRO A 39 -2.82 -2.16 4.76
C PRO A 39 -1.58 -1.41 4.33
N GLY A 40 -1.04 -0.66 5.27
CA GLY A 40 0.17 0.11 5.04
C GLY A 40 1.10 -0.93 4.52
N PHE A 41 1.63 -0.73 3.34
CA PHE A 41 2.71 -1.56 2.88
C PHE A 41 3.65 -1.64 4.07
N GLU A 42 3.59 -2.76 4.78
CA GLU A 42 4.63 -3.02 5.76
C GLU A 42 5.91 -3.01 4.95
N LYS A 43 6.50 -1.84 4.91
CA LYS A 43 7.86 -1.67 4.46
C LYS A 43 8.68 -2.46 5.45
N THR A 44 8.75 -3.75 5.27
CA THR A 44 9.82 -4.54 5.79
C THR A 44 11.07 -4.05 5.06
N LEU A 45 11.55 -2.89 5.53
CA LEU A 45 12.93 -2.54 5.28
C LEU A 45 13.72 -3.73 5.79
N PRO A 46 14.52 -4.37 4.93
CA PRO A 46 15.48 -5.33 5.44
C PRO A 46 16.27 -4.57 6.50
N ASP A 47 16.16 -5.01 7.75
CA ASP A 47 17.00 -4.51 8.81
C ASP A 47 18.45 -4.61 8.32
N PRO A 48 19.23 -3.55 8.43
CA PRO A 48 20.64 -3.59 8.02
C PRO A 48 21.45 -4.70 8.70
N GLY A 49 20.83 -5.46 9.60
CA GLY A 49 21.39 -6.64 10.24
C GLY A 49 20.73 -7.97 9.84
N SER A 50 19.72 -7.98 8.97
CA SER A 50 19.15 -9.23 8.50
C SER A 50 20.10 -9.88 7.50
N ALA A 51 20.33 -11.17 7.72
CA ALA A 51 21.12 -12.00 6.81
C ALA A 51 20.63 -11.84 5.35
N PRO A 52 21.51 -11.85 4.37
CA PRO A 52 21.13 -11.79 2.98
C PRO A 52 20.06 -12.87 2.72
N PRO A 53 19.04 -12.55 1.89
CA PRO A 53 17.97 -13.49 1.61
C PRO A 53 18.57 -14.82 1.18
N THR A 54 18.15 -15.90 1.82
CA THR A 54 18.64 -17.24 1.48
C THR A 54 18.43 -17.46 -0.02
N ALA A 55 19.35 -18.15 -0.66
CA ALA A 55 19.31 -18.44 -2.10
C ALA A 55 17.94 -19.00 -2.54
N THR A 56 17.24 -19.70 -1.66
CA THR A 56 15.87 -20.19 -1.86
C THR A 56 14.82 -19.06 -1.95
N ALA A 57 14.95 -18.00 -1.16
CA ALA A 57 14.04 -16.86 -1.22
C ALA A 57 14.26 -16.03 -2.49
N ALA A 58 15.53 -15.83 -2.87
CA ALA A 58 15.88 -15.17 -4.13
C ALA A 58 15.40 -15.96 -5.36
N ALA A 59 15.43 -17.30 -5.31
CA ALA A 59 14.95 -18.15 -6.39
C ALA A 59 13.42 -18.08 -6.58
N ARG A 60 12.67 -17.63 -5.57
CA ARG A 60 11.20 -17.49 -5.60
C ARG A 60 10.72 -16.07 -5.82
N THR A 61 11.62 -15.14 -6.06
CA THR A 61 11.32 -13.73 -6.24
C THR A 61 11.68 -13.28 -7.64
N ILE A 62 10.77 -12.61 -8.30
CA ILE A 62 11.01 -11.88 -9.55
C ILE A 62 11.29 -10.43 -9.18
N GLN A 63 12.43 -9.90 -9.60
CA GLN A 63 12.74 -8.49 -9.41
C GLN A 63 12.31 -7.70 -10.63
N VAL A 64 11.47 -6.71 -10.43
CA VAL A 64 11.06 -5.76 -11.46
C VAL A 64 11.52 -4.37 -11.05
N LEU A 65 12.30 -3.74 -11.90
CA LEU A 65 12.81 -2.40 -11.68
C LEU A 65 12.19 -1.44 -12.70
N VAL A 66 11.70 -0.31 -12.22
CA VAL A 66 11.21 0.79 -13.08
C VAL A 66 12.09 2.01 -12.81
N ASN A 67 12.74 2.51 -13.84
CA ASN A 67 13.60 3.68 -13.73
C ASN A 67 12.82 5.00 -13.88
N GLU A 68 13.48 6.12 -13.70
CA GLU A 68 12.90 7.46 -13.82
C GLU A 68 12.29 7.76 -15.20
N ARG A 69 12.75 7.08 -16.25
CA ARG A 69 12.26 7.22 -17.62
C ARG A 69 11.09 6.30 -17.95
N GLY A 70 10.66 5.48 -17.01
CA GLY A 70 9.62 4.49 -17.23
C GLY A 70 10.09 3.21 -17.93
N ALA A 71 11.41 3.01 -18.07
CA ALA A 71 11.94 1.76 -18.58
C ALA A 71 11.82 0.66 -17.52
N ILE A 72 11.38 -0.50 -17.95
CA ILE A 72 11.09 -1.65 -17.08
C ILE A 72 12.18 -2.70 -17.28
N PHE A 73 12.71 -3.22 -16.18
CA PHE A 73 13.69 -4.29 -16.17
C PHE A 73 13.15 -5.46 -15.36
N VAL A 74 13.15 -6.63 -15.93
CA VAL A 74 12.74 -7.88 -15.27
C VAL A 74 13.97 -8.73 -15.07
N ASP A 75 14.31 -9.05 -13.81
CA ASP A 75 15.52 -9.80 -13.43
C ASP A 75 16.81 -9.25 -14.09
N GLY A 76 16.92 -7.92 -14.20
CA GLY A 76 18.06 -7.25 -14.81
C GLY A 76 18.04 -7.17 -16.34
N LYS A 77 17.04 -7.74 -17.00
CA LYS A 77 16.87 -7.66 -18.45
C LYS A 77 15.88 -6.56 -18.83
N PRO A 78 16.20 -5.71 -19.81
CA PRO A 78 15.26 -4.71 -20.28
C PRO A 78 14.02 -5.39 -20.88
N SER A 79 12.85 -4.88 -20.55
CA SER A 79 11.57 -5.40 -21.03
C SER A 79 10.72 -4.26 -21.57
N ASP A 80 10.04 -4.51 -22.67
CA ASP A 80 9.07 -3.58 -23.24
C ASP A 80 7.67 -3.87 -22.70
N GLU A 81 6.77 -2.92 -22.89
CA GLU A 81 5.37 -3.05 -22.48
C GLU A 81 4.72 -4.34 -23.00
N ARG A 82 5.00 -4.73 -24.23
CA ARG A 82 4.50 -5.97 -24.84
C ARG A 82 5.24 -7.20 -24.35
N ALA A 83 6.55 -7.10 -24.19
CA ALA A 83 7.39 -8.19 -23.71
C ALA A 83 7.15 -8.49 -22.23
N LEU A 84 6.79 -7.49 -21.45
CA LEU A 84 6.55 -7.63 -20.01
C LEU A 84 5.50 -8.70 -19.69
N TYR A 85 4.37 -8.69 -20.37
CA TYR A 85 3.30 -9.68 -20.18
C TYR A 85 3.79 -11.09 -20.52
N ALA A 86 4.45 -11.23 -21.66
CA ALA A 86 5.00 -12.52 -22.09
C ALA A 86 6.12 -13.01 -21.16
N ASP A 87 7.00 -12.13 -20.73
CA ASP A 87 8.12 -12.47 -19.84
C ASP A 87 7.63 -12.93 -18.47
N LEU A 88 6.65 -12.24 -17.90
CA LEU A 88 6.07 -12.66 -16.62
C LEU A 88 5.32 -13.98 -16.74
N GLN A 89 4.52 -14.16 -17.79
CA GLN A 89 3.81 -15.40 -18.01
C GLN A 89 4.78 -16.58 -18.22
N ASN A 90 5.81 -16.40 -19.02
CA ASN A 90 6.83 -17.43 -19.25
C ASN A 90 7.60 -17.76 -17.96
N THR A 91 7.88 -16.76 -17.14
CA THR A 91 8.55 -16.97 -15.86
C THR A 91 7.67 -17.77 -14.90
N VAL A 92 6.38 -17.45 -14.83
CA VAL A 92 5.42 -18.21 -14.02
C VAL A 92 5.30 -19.66 -14.50
N ARG A 93 5.27 -19.88 -15.81
CA ARG A 93 5.22 -21.24 -16.37
C ARG A 93 6.47 -22.07 -16.01
N ARG A 94 7.64 -21.46 -16.01
CA ARG A 94 8.90 -22.15 -15.71
C ARG A 94 9.17 -22.34 -14.23
N ARG A 95 8.83 -21.35 -13.40
CA ARG A 95 9.23 -21.27 -11.99
C ARG A 95 8.07 -21.41 -11.01
N GLY A 96 6.82 -21.39 -11.49
CA GLY A 96 5.63 -21.41 -10.65
C GLY A 96 5.27 -20.04 -10.07
N ARG A 97 4.47 -20.05 -9.02
CA ARG A 97 4.06 -18.80 -8.33
C ARG A 97 5.25 -18.20 -7.60
N LEU A 98 5.52 -16.95 -7.91
CA LEU A 98 6.65 -16.21 -7.38
C LEU A 98 6.16 -14.93 -6.71
N HIS A 99 6.96 -14.45 -5.77
CA HIS A 99 6.82 -13.13 -5.22
C HIS A 99 7.40 -12.11 -6.20
N VAL A 100 6.69 -11.02 -6.47
CA VAL A 100 7.18 -9.92 -7.30
C VAL A 100 7.69 -8.81 -6.41
N ALA A 101 8.98 -8.53 -6.46
CA ALA A 101 9.57 -7.37 -5.81
C ALA A 101 9.68 -6.24 -6.84
N LEU A 102 8.79 -5.26 -6.74
CA LEU A 102 8.78 -4.08 -7.61
C LEU A 102 9.57 -2.96 -6.95
N ALA A 103 10.70 -2.60 -7.54
CA ALA A 103 11.47 -1.43 -7.19
C ALA A 103 11.22 -0.33 -8.22
N ALA A 104 10.70 0.80 -7.79
CA ALA A 104 10.45 1.94 -8.64
C ALA A 104 11.26 3.14 -8.16
N ASP A 105 11.85 3.87 -9.10
CA ASP A 105 12.45 5.16 -8.80
C ASP A 105 11.36 6.15 -8.34
N VAL A 106 11.71 7.07 -7.44
CA VAL A 106 10.78 8.10 -6.94
C VAL A 106 10.22 8.94 -8.09
N LYS A 107 10.99 9.12 -9.15
CA LYS A 107 10.60 9.87 -10.35
C LYS A 107 9.97 9.00 -11.43
N ALA A 108 9.79 7.71 -11.18
CA ALA A 108 9.19 6.80 -12.15
C ALA A 108 7.77 7.23 -12.52
N PRO A 109 7.39 7.18 -13.82
CA PRO A 109 6.02 7.47 -14.23
C PRO A 109 5.04 6.47 -13.60
N TYR A 110 3.97 6.98 -13.04
CA TYR A 110 2.93 6.15 -12.41
C TYR A 110 2.31 5.15 -13.39
N ALA A 111 2.17 5.55 -14.66
CA ALA A 111 1.66 4.67 -15.71
C ALA A 111 2.51 3.40 -15.90
N ALA A 112 3.83 3.50 -15.78
CA ALA A 112 4.73 2.35 -15.88
C ALA A 112 4.52 1.38 -14.70
N ILE A 113 4.34 1.90 -13.50
CA ILE A 113 4.07 1.11 -12.30
C ILE A 113 2.75 0.35 -12.45
N ILE A 114 1.71 1.01 -12.91
CA ILE A 114 0.40 0.38 -13.14
C ILE A 114 0.48 -0.73 -14.19
N ARG A 115 1.25 -0.55 -15.25
CA ARG A 115 1.46 -1.59 -16.25
C ARG A 115 2.13 -2.83 -15.68
N VAL A 116 3.11 -2.65 -14.82
CA VAL A 116 3.76 -3.77 -14.13
C VAL A 116 2.78 -4.51 -13.23
N LEU A 117 1.96 -3.78 -12.48
CA LEU A 117 0.95 -4.39 -11.61
C LEU A 117 -0.11 -5.14 -12.40
N ASP A 118 -0.57 -4.57 -13.51
CA ASP A 118 -1.54 -5.22 -14.40
C ASP A 118 -0.96 -6.49 -15.02
N ALA A 119 0.26 -6.41 -15.52
CA ALA A 119 0.97 -7.57 -16.08
C ALA A 119 1.15 -8.68 -15.04
N ALA A 120 1.51 -8.35 -13.81
CA ALA A 120 1.63 -9.30 -12.72
C ALA A 120 0.29 -9.96 -12.41
N LYS A 121 -0.79 -9.18 -12.37
CA LYS A 121 -2.14 -9.69 -12.14
C LYS A 121 -2.61 -10.64 -13.25
N VAL A 122 -2.38 -10.29 -14.50
CA VAL A 122 -2.70 -11.14 -15.66
C VAL A 122 -1.90 -12.44 -15.64
N ALA A 123 -0.65 -12.40 -15.19
CA ALA A 123 0.18 -13.59 -15.04
C ALA A 123 -0.20 -14.45 -13.81
N GLY A 124 -1.13 -14.00 -12.97
CA GLY A 124 -1.54 -14.72 -11.77
C GLY A 124 -0.65 -14.48 -10.55
N LEU A 125 0.22 -13.48 -10.60
CA LEU A 125 1.11 -13.09 -9.51
C LEU A 125 0.40 -12.06 -8.62
N ASN A 126 -0.22 -12.51 -7.55
CA ASN A 126 -0.96 -11.66 -6.62
C ASN A 126 -0.09 -11.14 -5.46
N ASP A 127 1.08 -11.73 -5.27
CA ASP A 127 2.00 -11.36 -4.21
C ASP A 127 3.06 -10.39 -4.75
N VAL A 128 2.76 -9.10 -4.63
CA VAL A 128 3.61 -8.01 -5.11
C VAL A 128 4.04 -7.13 -3.93
N GLY A 129 5.33 -7.06 -3.70
CA GLY A 129 5.94 -6.16 -2.73
C GLY A 129 6.58 -4.96 -3.42
N PHE A 130 6.43 -3.78 -2.83
CA PHE A 130 7.08 -2.57 -3.32
C PHE A 130 8.33 -2.27 -2.51
N VAL A 131 9.39 -1.94 -3.23
CA VAL A 131 10.61 -1.38 -2.66
C VAL A 131 10.82 -0.01 -3.28
N THR A 132 10.79 1.03 -2.46
CA THR A 132 11.16 2.38 -2.89
C THR A 132 12.59 2.66 -2.48
N SER A 133 13.39 3.02 -3.43
CA SER A 133 14.77 3.48 -3.16
C SER A 133 14.78 4.99 -2.95
#